data_834e428b240ea359ea422b64b01df669
#
_entry.id   834e428b240ea359ea422b64b01df669
#
_cell.length_a   1.000
_cell.length_b   1.000
_cell.length_c   1.000
_cell.angle_alpha   90.00
_cell.angle_beta   90.00
_cell.angle_gamma   90.00
#
_symmetry.space_group_name_H-M   'P 1'
#
loop_
_entity.id
_entity.type
_entity.pdbx_description
1 polymer ?
#
loop_
_entity_poly.entity_id
_entity_poly.type
_entity_poly.pdbx_seq_one_letter_code
_entity_poly.pdbx_strand_id
1 'polypeptide(L)'
;MLENKILLLGLGFLGEEICNEALKRNYDVVKTRLHKSDGIIQLDINNHSKVKNLIESQKPEIVINCISRNDIDNLEKNPKLATDVNVTGPKIIAEACEKIGSKLIHISTDSVFDGKNGMYSEDKKPNPINIYARSKLDGENEIKKMCKNYVIVRTNFFGINKFGKYLLNDILTKLKNNEKIQGFKDVIFTPLSTKNLSQQIMDVSFSDYRGILNLSANKPISKLEFCNILANKLNFKNFNIIEESIDNFNFIAKRPKNTSLDNSLSKSIVKHKSVDFEEWLNFSTMEIIQHFNLENNQK
;
A
#
# COMPACT_ATOMS: atom_id res chain seq x y z
N MET A 1 4.26 9.78 -30.58
CA MET A 1 3.24 10.01 -29.53
C MET A 1 3.39 8.90 -28.50
N LEU A 2 3.80 9.25 -27.27
CA LEU A 2 4.01 8.30 -26.17
C LEU A 2 2.75 8.27 -25.26
N GLU A 3 1.59 8.55 -25.86
CA GLU A 3 0.35 8.75 -25.12
C GLU A 3 -0.15 7.43 -24.59
N ASN A 4 -0.38 7.36 -23.27
CA ASN A 4 -1.04 6.31 -22.53
C ASN A 4 -0.22 5.08 -22.11
N LYS A 5 1.12 5.13 -22.10
CA LYS A 5 1.93 4.00 -21.64
C LYS A 5 2.31 4.14 -20.16
N ILE A 6 1.98 3.13 -19.37
CA ILE A 6 2.34 2.99 -17.95
C ILE A 6 3.35 1.86 -17.79
N LEU A 7 4.44 2.10 -17.06
CA LEU A 7 5.32 1.04 -16.57
C LEU A 7 5.01 0.78 -15.09
N LEU A 8 4.47 -0.39 -14.80
CA LEU A 8 4.15 -0.83 -13.45
C LEU A 8 5.25 -1.73 -12.92
N LEU A 9 6.00 -1.22 -11.94
CA LEU A 9 7.06 -1.92 -11.24
C LEU A 9 6.50 -2.61 -10.00
N GLY A 10 6.45 -3.95 -10.03
CA GLY A 10 5.96 -4.77 -8.92
C GLY A 10 4.48 -5.14 -9.01
N LEU A 11 4.16 -6.13 -9.86
CA LEU A 11 2.82 -6.72 -9.96
C LEU A 11 2.57 -7.66 -8.77
N GLY A 12 2.41 -7.08 -7.59
CA GLY A 12 1.99 -7.73 -6.34
C GLY A 12 0.54 -7.36 -6.02
N PHE A 13 0.17 -7.46 -4.73
CA PHE A 13 -1.20 -7.24 -4.26
C PHE A 13 -1.83 -5.91 -4.73
N LEU A 14 -1.21 -4.78 -4.44
CA LEU A 14 -1.68 -3.47 -4.92
C LEU A 14 -1.44 -3.29 -6.42
N GLY A 15 -0.30 -3.77 -6.92
CA GLY A 15 0.06 -3.64 -8.33
C GLY A 15 -0.94 -4.33 -9.27
N GLU A 16 -1.52 -5.47 -8.88
CA GLU A 16 -2.57 -6.15 -9.66
C GLU A 16 -3.82 -5.26 -9.78
N GLU A 17 -4.27 -4.61 -8.70
CA GLU A 17 -5.43 -3.71 -8.74
C GLU A 17 -5.16 -2.44 -9.56
N ILE A 18 -3.95 -1.86 -9.46
CA ILE A 18 -3.56 -0.71 -10.29
C ILE A 18 -3.54 -1.13 -11.77
N CYS A 19 -3.00 -2.30 -12.10
CA CYS A 19 -3.00 -2.81 -13.46
C CYS A 19 -4.42 -2.98 -14.01
N ASN A 20 -5.32 -3.58 -13.22
CA ASN A 20 -6.72 -3.77 -13.61
C ASN A 20 -7.42 -2.44 -13.84
N GLU A 21 -7.20 -1.46 -12.96
CA GLU A 21 -7.80 -0.12 -13.09
C GLU A 21 -7.23 0.64 -14.31
N ALA A 22 -5.93 0.52 -14.58
CA ALA A 22 -5.30 1.12 -15.75
C ALA A 22 -5.84 0.54 -17.06
N LEU A 23 -5.98 -0.79 -17.14
CA LEU A 23 -6.57 -1.47 -18.30
C LEU A 23 -8.03 -1.09 -18.55
N LYS A 24 -8.84 -0.94 -17.47
CA LYS A 24 -10.23 -0.44 -17.57
C LYS A 24 -10.31 0.97 -18.15
N ARG A 25 -9.27 1.80 -17.91
CA ARG A 25 -9.15 3.15 -18.46
C ARG A 25 -8.46 3.19 -19.82
N ASN A 26 -8.24 2.03 -20.46
CA ASN A 26 -7.61 1.86 -21.79
C ASN A 26 -6.15 2.34 -21.88
N TYR A 27 -5.38 2.21 -20.79
CA TYR A 27 -3.93 2.46 -20.80
C TYR A 27 -3.15 1.21 -21.23
N ASP A 28 -2.03 1.43 -21.96
CA ASP A 28 -1.06 0.38 -22.25
C ASP A 28 -0.17 0.16 -21.01
N VAL A 29 -0.16 -1.06 -20.45
CA VAL A 29 0.52 -1.37 -19.19
C VAL A 29 1.62 -2.39 -19.39
N VAL A 30 2.87 -1.94 -19.29
CA VAL A 30 4.04 -2.81 -19.17
C VAL A 30 4.20 -3.23 -17.71
N LYS A 31 4.13 -4.54 -17.45
CA LYS A 31 4.09 -5.12 -16.10
C LYS A 31 5.40 -5.81 -15.75
N THR A 32 5.85 -5.63 -14.49
CA THR A 32 7.05 -6.33 -13.99
C THR A 32 6.76 -7.10 -12.71
N ARG A 33 7.50 -8.18 -12.48
CA ARG A 33 7.47 -9.01 -11.27
C ARG A 33 8.85 -9.62 -11.00
N LEU A 34 9.15 -9.93 -9.73
CA LEU A 34 10.42 -10.55 -9.35
C LEU A 34 10.58 -11.98 -9.96
N HIS A 35 9.53 -12.78 -9.89
CA HIS A 35 9.53 -14.15 -10.43
C HIS A 35 8.99 -14.19 -11.85
N LYS A 36 9.53 -15.13 -12.65
CA LYS A 36 9.08 -15.35 -14.04
C LYS A 36 7.58 -15.66 -14.08
N SER A 37 6.87 -15.05 -15.02
CA SER A 37 5.45 -15.28 -15.29
C SER A 37 5.13 -14.88 -16.72
N ASP A 38 4.21 -15.57 -17.39
CA ASP A 38 3.87 -15.31 -18.78
C ASP A 38 3.28 -13.91 -18.97
N GLY A 39 3.73 -13.23 -20.02
CA GLY A 39 3.29 -11.85 -20.32
C GLY A 39 3.74 -10.79 -19.33
N ILE A 40 4.65 -11.10 -18.40
CA ILE A 40 5.16 -10.19 -17.36
C ILE A 40 6.69 -10.17 -17.39
N ILE A 41 7.29 -8.98 -17.43
CA ILE A 41 8.74 -8.84 -17.45
C ILE A 41 9.30 -9.21 -16.08
N GLN A 42 10.22 -10.16 -16.06
CA GLN A 42 10.96 -10.49 -14.83
C GLN A 42 11.95 -9.38 -14.51
N LEU A 43 11.80 -8.77 -13.33
CA LEU A 43 12.65 -7.67 -12.87
C LEU A 43 12.97 -7.80 -11.38
N ASP A 44 14.26 -7.88 -11.07
CA ASP A 44 14.77 -7.66 -9.71
C ASP A 44 15.21 -6.20 -9.61
N ILE A 45 14.68 -5.49 -8.61
CA ILE A 45 15.01 -4.07 -8.37
C ILE A 45 16.49 -3.86 -8.06
N ASN A 46 17.17 -4.89 -7.53
CA ASN A 46 18.61 -4.86 -7.25
C ASN A 46 19.47 -4.96 -8.52
N ASN A 47 18.89 -5.36 -9.65
CA ASN A 47 19.56 -5.25 -10.94
C ASN A 47 19.37 -3.85 -11.52
N HIS A 48 20.14 -2.90 -11.02
CA HIS A 48 20.01 -1.47 -11.30
C HIS A 48 20.13 -1.14 -12.79
N SER A 49 21.04 -1.82 -13.52
CA SER A 49 21.19 -1.63 -14.96
C SER A 49 19.96 -2.08 -15.73
N LYS A 50 19.37 -3.24 -15.35
CA LYS A 50 18.14 -3.74 -15.97
C LYS A 50 16.96 -2.81 -15.70
N VAL A 51 16.85 -2.24 -14.47
CA VAL A 51 15.81 -1.26 -14.11
C VAL A 51 15.93 -0.01 -14.98
N LYS A 52 17.13 0.60 -15.06
CA LYS A 52 17.38 1.79 -15.89
C LYS A 52 17.07 1.52 -17.37
N ASN A 53 17.63 0.45 -17.93
CA ASN A 53 17.45 0.06 -19.33
C ASN A 53 15.97 -0.17 -19.67
N LEU A 54 15.20 -0.79 -18.76
CA LEU A 54 13.77 -1.01 -18.97
C LEU A 54 13.02 0.32 -19.05
N ILE A 55 13.22 1.23 -18.09
CA ILE A 55 12.56 2.54 -18.08
C ILE A 55 12.93 3.33 -19.33
N GLU A 56 14.23 3.42 -19.67
CA GLU A 56 14.75 4.17 -20.82
C GLU A 56 14.29 3.58 -22.17
N SER A 57 14.19 2.25 -22.30
CA SER A 57 13.74 1.61 -23.54
C SER A 57 12.22 1.67 -23.73
N GLN A 58 11.45 1.52 -22.65
CA GLN A 58 9.98 1.58 -22.71
C GLN A 58 9.46 3.01 -22.86
N LYS A 59 10.21 4.02 -22.40
CA LYS A 59 9.84 5.44 -22.40
C LYS A 59 8.39 5.68 -21.98
N PRO A 60 7.96 5.14 -20.80
CA PRO A 60 6.58 5.30 -20.37
C PRO A 60 6.28 6.77 -20.03
N GLU A 61 5.05 7.18 -20.16
CA GLU A 61 4.58 8.48 -19.65
C GLU A 61 4.62 8.48 -18.12
N ILE A 62 4.21 7.36 -17.52
CA ILE A 62 4.11 7.19 -16.07
C ILE A 62 4.82 5.91 -15.64
N VAL A 63 5.64 6.01 -14.59
CA VAL A 63 6.21 4.87 -13.86
C VAL A 63 5.54 4.78 -12.50
N ILE A 64 4.90 3.65 -12.20
CA ILE A 64 4.30 3.40 -10.88
C ILE A 64 5.14 2.36 -10.15
N ASN A 65 5.78 2.75 -9.05
CA ASN A 65 6.62 1.87 -8.25
C ASN A 65 5.87 1.34 -7.03
N CYS A 66 5.45 0.07 -7.11
CA CYS A 66 4.85 -0.72 -6.02
C CYS A 66 5.84 -1.68 -5.36
N ILE A 67 7.12 -1.70 -5.79
CA ILE A 67 8.11 -2.60 -5.20
C ILE A 67 8.48 -2.09 -3.80
N SER A 68 8.37 -2.98 -2.81
CA SER A 68 8.78 -2.71 -1.44
C SER A 68 9.11 -4.00 -0.72
N ARG A 69 10.08 -3.95 0.18
CA ARG A 69 10.29 -4.97 1.20
C ARG A 69 9.59 -4.51 2.47
N ASN A 70 8.65 -5.31 2.98
CA ASN A 70 7.77 -4.94 4.10
C ASN A 70 7.69 -5.99 5.23
N ASP A 71 8.58 -6.95 5.23
CA ASP A 71 8.75 -7.91 6.32
C ASP A 71 9.47 -7.23 7.49
N ILE A 72 8.70 -6.48 8.30
CA ILE A 72 9.19 -5.49 9.26
C ILE A 72 10.19 -6.11 10.25
N ASP A 73 9.88 -7.28 10.83
CA ASP A 73 10.74 -7.92 11.83
C ASP A 73 12.02 -8.52 11.20
N ASN A 74 11.94 -9.01 9.96
CA ASN A 74 13.12 -9.46 9.25
C ASN A 74 14.02 -8.29 8.85
N LEU A 75 13.43 -7.15 8.46
CA LEU A 75 14.20 -5.95 8.11
C LEU A 75 14.90 -5.34 9.33
N GLU A 76 14.30 -5.45 10.52
CA GLU A 76 14.94 -5.00 11.77
C GLU A 76 16.21 -5.81 12.05
N LYS A 77 16.21 -7.11 11.72
CA LYS A 77 17.40 -7.99 11.84
C LYS A 77 18.40 -7.80 10.70
N ASN A 78 17.93 -7.40 9.51
CA ASN A 78 18.69 -7.33 8.27
C ASN A 78 18.52 -5.97 7.57
N PRO A 79 19.06 -4.85 8.13
CA PRO A 79 18.82 -3.50 7.60
C PRO A 79 19.28 -3.31 6.15
N LYS A 80 20.31 -4.04 5.71
CA LYS A 80 20.81 -3.98 4.33
C LYS A 80 19.73 -4.33 3.30
N LEU A 81 18.89 -5.34 3.59
CA LEU A 81 17.78 -5.71 2.70
C LEU A 81 16.76 -4.57 2.53
N ALA A 82 16.53 -3.78 3.59
CA ALA A 82 15.67 -2.61 3.53
C ALA A 82 16.30 -1.51 2.66
N THR A 83 17.60 -1.24 2.84
CA THR A 83 18.33 -0.23 2.08
C THR A 83 18.34 -0.56 0.58
N ASP A 84 18.70 -1.79 0.23
CA ASP A 84 18.83 -2.20 -1.17
C ASP A 84 17.50 -2.02 -1.94
N VAL A 85 16.37 -2.45 -1.35
CA VAL A 85 15.06 -2.43 -2.02
C VAL A 85 14.31 -1.12 -1.84
N ASN A 86 14.27 -0.58 -0.60
CA ASN A 86 13.40 0.55 -0.28
C ASN A 86 14.08 1.93 -0.44
N VAL A 87 15.42 1.97 -0.57
CA VAL A 87 16.19 3.22 -0.74
C VAL A 87 16.85 3.27 -2.10
N THR A 88 17.78 2.32 -2.38
CA THR A 88 18.56 2.32 -3.61
C THR A 88 17.69 2.08 -4.84
N GLY A 89 16.73 1.16 -4.76
CA GLY A 89 15.78 0.91 -5.85
C GLY A 89 15.01 2.15 -6.26
N PRO A 90 14.27 2.83 -5.36
CA PRO A 90 13.58 4.09 -5.66
C PRO A 90 14.48 5.20 -6.21
N LYS A 91 15.72 5.33 -5.69
CA LYS A 91 16.71 6.27 -6.24
C LYS A 91 16.98 6.02 -7.72
N ILE A 92 17.28 4.77 -8.08
CA ILE A 92 17.59 4.37 -9.46
C ILE A 92 16.40 4.58 -10.39
N ILE A 93 15.17 4.30 -9.92
CA ILE A 93 13.95 4.55 -10.68
C ILE A 93 13.78 6.06 -10.90
N ALA A 94 13.97 6.88 -9.86
CA ALA A 94 13.82 8.32 -9.93
C ALA A 94 14.83 8.96 -10.91
N GLU A 95 16.11 8.54 -10.88
CA GLU A 95 17.14 8.96 -11.83
C GLU A 95 16.74 8.64 -13.28
N ALA A 96 16.22 7.44 -13.53
CA ALA A 96 15.80 7.03 -14.87
C ALA A 96 14.56 7.81 -15.34
N CYS A 97 13.58 8.05 -14.46
CA CYS A 97 12.41 8.86 -14.77
C CYS A 97 12.77 10.31 -15.10
N GLU A 98 13.62 10.96 -14.30
CA GLU A 98 14.09 12.32 -14.57
C GLU A 98 14.76 12.42 -15.94
N LYS A 99 15.62 11.45 -16.28
CA LYS A 99 16.36 11.42 -17.56
C LYS A 99 15.44 11.41 -18.78
N ILE A 100 14.28 10.73 -18.72
CA ILE A 100 13.37 10.60 -19.86
C ILE A 100 12.10 11.46 -19.74
N GLY A 101 11.94 12.20 -18.63
CA GLY A 101 10.79 13.08 -18.39
C GLY A 101 9.52 12.37 -17.92
N SER A 102 9.58 11.11 -17.51
CA SER A 102 8.42 10.36 -16.99
C SER A 102 7.98 10.88 -15.63
N LYS A 103 6.66 10.83 -15.36
CA LYS A 103 6.13 11.05 -14.02
C LYS A 103 6.29 9.78 -13.17
N LEU A 104 6.90 9.92 -11.99
CA LEU A 104 7.09 8.84 -11.04
C LEU A 104 6.00 8.86 -9.96
N ILE A 105 5.23 7.78 -9.83
CA ILE A 105 4.33 7.54 -8.70
C ILE A 105 4.98 6.48 -7.80
N HIS A 106 5.35 6.85 -6.57
CA HIS A 106 5.99 5.94 -5.63
C HIS A 106 5.07 5.63 -4.45
N ILE A 107 4.80 4.35 -4.21
CA ILE A 107 3.98 3.94 -3.07
C ILE A 107 4.83 3.88 -1.80
N SER A 108 4.53 4.77 -0.87
CA SER A 108 5.12 4.86 0.46
C SER A 108 4.13 4.36 1.53
N THR A 109 4.32 4.74 2.79
CA THR A 109 3.59 4.20 3.94
C THR A 109 3.26 5.29 4.96
N ASP A 110 2.18 5.10 5.71
CA ASP A 110 1.82 5.85 6.91
C ASP A 110 2.84 5.66 8.06
N SER A 111 3.55 4.54 8.05
CA SER A 111 4.50 4.17 9.11
C SER A 111 5.75 5.05 9.16
N VAL A 112 5.92 6.00 8.22
CA VAL A 112 6.97 7.03 8.32
C VAL A 112 6.78 7.95 9.56
N PHE A 113 5.61 7.92 10.17
CA PHE A 113 5.29 8.64 11.40
C PHE A 113 5.46 7.76 12.64
N ASP A 114 5.74 8.39 13.79
CA ASP A 114 5.97 7.70 15.07
C ASP A 114 4.71 7.16 15.75
N GLY A 115 3.55 7.56 15.28
CA GLY A 115 2.27 7.12 15.80
C GLY A 115 1.84 7.74 17.12
N LYS A 116 2.41 8.89 17.52
CA LYS A 116 2.06 9.56 18.79
C LYS A 116 0.77 10.39 18.69
N ASN A 117 0.51 11.01 17.55
CA ASN A 117 -0.58 11.99 17.41
C ASN A 117 -1.74 11.49 16.51
N GLY A 118 -1.42 10.83 15.40
CA GLY A 118 -2.42 10.50 14.36
C GLY A 118 -2.83 11.69 13.50
N MET A 119 -3.70 11.44 12.51
CA MET A 119 -4.19 12.42 11.54
C MET A 119 -3.07 13.29 10.96
N TYR A 120 -2.00 12.62 10.53
CA TYR A 120 -0.82 13.29 9.99
C TYR A 120 -1.10 13.82 8.59
N SER A 121 -0.98 15.14 8.40
CA SER A 121 -0.97 15.80 7.10
C SER A 121 0.41 15.67 6.43
N GLU A 122 0.50 16.03 5.15
CA GLU A 122 1.72 15.89 4.34
C GLU A 122 2.90 16.74 4.83
N ASP A 123 2.62 17.87 5.46
CA ASP A 123 3.60 18.81 6.04
C ASP A 123 4.19 18.35 7.38
N LYS A 124 3.57 17.38 8.05
CA LYS A 124 4.07 16.88 9.32
C LYS A 124 5.42 16.19 9.13
N LYS A 125 6.34 16.50 10.06
CA LYS A 125 7.68 15.93 10.05
C LYS A 125 7.63 14.43 10.36
N PRO A 126 8.10 13.55 9.44
CA PRO A 126 8.22 12.12 9.70
C PRO A 126 9.20 11.82 10.83
N ASN A 127 8.90 10.78 11.61
CA ASN A 127 9.75 10.26 12.69
C ASN A 127 9.62 8.74 12.80
N PRO A 128 10.17 7.97 11.83
CA PRO A 128 10.02 6.52 11.79
C PRO A 128 10.71 5.84 12.98
N ILE A 129 10.08 4.80 13.54
CA ILE A 129 10.52 4.13 14.77
C ILE A 129 11.07 2.71 14.55
N ASN A 130 11.17 2.24 13.31
CA ASN A 130 11.76 0.95 12.93
C ASN A 130 12.48 1.06 11.58
N ILE A 131 13.28 0.06 11.25
CA ILE A 131 14.11 0.02 10.03
C ILE A 131 13.26 0.06 8.76
N TYR A 132 12.14 -0.66 8.69
CA TYR A 132 11.24 -0.60 7.55
C TYR A 132 10.79 0.83 7.27
N ALA A 133 10.21 1.47 8.26
CA ALA A 133 9.68 2.84 8.13
C ALA A 133 10.79 3.86 7.79
N ARG A 134 11.99 3.71 8.41
CA ARG A 134 13.16 4.51 8.10
C ARG A 134 13.58 4.35 6.64
N SER A 135 13.70 3.11 6.16
CA SER A 135 14.09 2.86 4.76
C SER A 135 13.07 3.40 3.76
N LYS A 136 11.77 3.37 4.07
CA LYS A 136 10.74 3.99 3.22
C LYS A 136 10.90 5.51 3.16
N LEU A 137 11.14 6.16 4.29
CA LEU A 137 11.40 7.61 4.36
C LEU A 137 12.70 7.98 3.61
N ASP A 138 13.75 7.20 3.77
CA ASP A 138 15.02 7.43 3.06
C ASP A 138 14.83 7.31 1.54
N GLY A 139 14.02 6.34 1.08
CA GLY A 139 13.60 6.23 -0.32
C GLY A 139 12.82 7.45 -0.82
N GLU A 140 11.86 7.97 -0.01
CA GLU A 140 11.18 9.24 -0.33
C GLU A 140 12.18 10.39 -0.52
N ASN A 141 13.20 10.47 0.35
CA ASN A 141 14.21 11.52 0.31
C ASN A 141 15.11 11.40 -0.93
N GLU A 142 15.47 10.19 -1.35
CA GLU A 142 16.23 9.97 -2.59
C GLU A 142 15.40 10.35 -3.83
N ILE A 143 14.11 10.02 -3.88
CA ILE A 143 13.22 10.43 -4.98
C ILE A 143 13.19 11.96 -5.10
N LYS A 144 12.99 12.68 -3.99
CA LYS A 144 12.95 14.16 -3.97
C LYS A 144 14.23 14.80 -4.49
N LYS A 145 15.39 14.15 -4.29
CA LYS A 145 16.69 14.63 -4.78
C LYS A 145 16.87 14.38 -6.28
N MET A 146 16.38 13.23 -6.78
CA MET A 146 16.72 12.74 -8.10
C MET A 146 15.68 13.03 -9.18
N CYS A 147 14.42 13.31 -8.83
CA CYS A 147 13.34 13.48 -9.79
C CYS A 147 12.48 14.69 -9.42
N LYS A 148 12.13 15.52 -10.41
CA LYS A 148 11.24 16.70 -10.21
C LYS A 148 9.78 16.36 -10.45
N ASN A 149 9.51 15.42 -11.36
CA ASN A 149 8.16 15.02 -11.73
C ASN A 149 7.73 13.75 -10.99
N TYR A 150 7.39 13.88 -9.70
CA TYR A 150 7.02 12.74 -8.86
C TYR A 150 5.78 13.00 -8.01
N VAL A 151 5.11 11.90 -7.62
CA VAL A 151 4.18 11.85 -6.49
C VAL A 151 4.59 10.70 -5.58
N ILE A 152 4.80 11.00 -4.31
CA ILE A 152 5.00 10.02 -3.24
C ILE A 152 3.67 9.83 -2.54
N VAL A 153 3.09 8.65 -2.65
CA VAL A 153 1.79 8.29 -2.04
C VAL A 153 2.05 7.64 -0.69
N ARG A 154 1.73 8.32 0.40
CA ARG A 154 1.68 7.72 1.75
C ARG A 154 0.30 7.13 1.97
N THR A 155 0.24 5.87 2.35
CA THR A 155 -1.02 5.14 2.46
C THR A 155 -0.90 3.93 3.38
N ASN A 156 -2.05 3.39 3.77
CA ASN A 156 -2.22 2.05 4.31
C ASN A 156 -3.41 1.39 3.61
N PHE A 157 -3.31 0.11 3.29
CA PHE A 157 -4.36 -0.53 2.50
C PHE A 157 -4.63 -1.97 2.92
N PHE A 158 -5.83 -2.41 2.60
CA PHE A 158 -6.31 -3.77 2.77
C PHE A 158 -7.07 -4.22 1.51
N GLY A 159 -7.41 -5.50 1.43
CA GLY A 159 -8.25 -6.03 0.36
C GLY A 159 -8.26 -7.54 0.34
N ILE A 160 -9.06 -8.07 -0.55
CA ILE A 160 -9.14 -9.51 -0.81
C ILE A 160 -7.98 -9.88 -1.72
N ASN A 161 -7.21 -10.90 -1.33
CA ASN A 161 -6.15 -11.39 -2.17
C ASN A 161 -6.02 -12.92 -2.15
N LYS A 162 -5.57 -13.47 -3.26
CA LYS A 162 -5.37 -14.92 -3.44
C LYS A 162 -4.10 -15.47 -2.77
N PHE A 163 -3.26 -14.60 -2.20
CA PHE A 163 -1.95 -14.99 -1.64
C PHE A 163 -1.98 -15.26 -0.13
N GLY A 164 -3.10 -15.01 0.54
CA GLY A 164 -3.34 -15.40 1.93
C GLY A 164 -2.54 -14.68 3.03
N LYS A 165 -1.79 -13.61 2.71
CA LYS A 165 -0.77 -13.05 3.62
C LYS A 165 -1.03 -11.64 4.16
N TYR A 166 -2.24 -11.12 4.06
CA TYR A 166 -2.52 -9.73 4.46
C TYR A 166 -3.59 -9.67 5.54
N LEU A 167 -3.69 -8.52 6.22
CA LEU A 167 -4.53 -8.30 7.39
C LEU A 167 -5.95 -8.88 7.24
N LEU A 168 -6.65 -8.54 6.15
CA LEU A 168 -8.02 -9.00 5.94
C LEU A 168 -8.09 -10.52 5.82
N ASN A 169 -7.20 -11.14 5.04
CA ASN A 169 -7.16 -12.59 4.87
C ASN A 169 -6.83 -13.33 6.17
N ASP A 170 -5.88 -12.81 6.98
CA ASP A 170 -5.52 -13.40 8.28
C ASP A 170 -6.72 -13.37 9.22
N ILE A 171 -7.41 -12.22 9.32
CA ILE A 171 -8.59 -12.09 10.19
C ILE A 171 -9.71 -13.02 9.72
N LEU A 172 -10.02 -13.06 8.42
CA LEU A 172 -11.07 -13.92 7.88
C LEU A 172 -10.78 -15.40 8.07
N THR A 173 -9.53 -15.81 7.91
CA THR A 173 -9.10 -17.19 8.17
C THR A 173 -9.31 -17.56 9.65
N LYS A 174 -8.90 -16.69 10.56
CA LYS A 174 -9.08 -16.89 12.01
C LYS A 174 -10.55 -16.90 12.42
N LEU A 175 -11.36 -15.99 11.86
CA LEU A 175 -12.82 -15.99 12.10
C LEU A 175 -13.45 -17.30 11.63
N LYS A 176 -13.12 -17.76 10.42
CA LYS A 176 -13.63 -19.02 9.86
C LYS A 176 -13.26 -20.23 10.72
N ASN A 177 -12.05 -20.25 11.28
CA ASN A 177 -11.54 -21.35 12.10
C ASN A 177 -11.88 -21.19 13.59
N ASN A 178 -12.60 -20.15 13.99
CA ASN A 178 -12.86 -19.79 15.40
C ASN A 178 -11.57 -19.66 16.23
N GLU A 179 -10.50 -19.17 15.60
CA GLU A 179 -9.21 -18.92 16.24
C GLU A 179 -9.20 -17.59 16.99
N LYS A 180 -8.35 -17.47 18.01
CA LYS A 180 -8.14 -16.22 18.75
C LYS A 180 -7.58 -15.14 17.84
N ILE A 181 -8.23 -13.96 17.84
CA ILE A 181 -7.78 -12.75 17.14
C ILE A 181 -7.38 -11.71 18.17
N GLN A 182 -6.18 -11.17 18.05
CA GLN A 182 -5.73 -10.05 18.87
C GLN A 182 -6.19 -8.74 18.23
N GLY A 183 -7.17 -8.10 18.85
CA GLY A 183 -7.70 -6.80 18.45
C GLY A 183 -6.97 -5.68 19.18
N PHE A 184 -5.99 -5.03 18.53
CA PHE A 184 -5.26 -3.90 19.14
C PHE A 184 -6.12 -2.64 19.15
N LYS A 185 -6.51 -2.17 20.35
CA LYS A 185 -7.32 -0.96 20.53
C LYS A 185 -6.57 0.34 20.27
N ASP A 186 -5.26 0.30 20.41
CA ASP A 186 -4.36 1.45 20.30
C ASP A 186 -3.54 1.47 19.00
N VAL A 187 -3.76 0.50 18.09
CA VAL A 187 -3.19 0.56 16.73
C VAL A 187 -4.25 1.13 15.78
N ILE A 188 -4.12 2.42 15.51
CA ILE A 188 -5.09 3.23 14.77
C ILE A 188 -4.52 3.62 13.40
N PHE A 189 -5.32 3.50 12.34
CA PHE A 189 -4.91 3.76 10.98
C PHE A 189 -6.11 4.21 10.13
N THR A 190 -5.88 4.67 8.91
CA THR A 190 -6.92 5.10 7.96
C THR A 190 -6.81 4.29 6.66
N PRO A 191 -7.17 2.98 6.68
CA PRO A 191 -6.91 2.08 5.57
C PRO A 191 -7.88 2.28 4.41
N LEU A 192 -7.36 2.25 3.17
CA LEU A 192 -8.18 2.15 1.95
C LEU A 192 -8.21 0.71 1.43
N SER A 193 -9.31 0.32 0.79
CA SER A 193 -9.30 -0.89 -0.01
C SER A 193 -8.36 -0.73 -1.21
N THR A 194 -7.67 -1.80 -1.61
CA THR A 194 -6.77 -1.77 -2.78
C THR A 194 -7.48 -1.29 -4.04
N LYS A 195 -8.77 -1.61 -4.20
CA LYS A 195 -9.62 -1.16 -5.31
C LYS A 195 -9.82 0.36 -5.30
N ASN A 196 -10.18 0.95 -4.16
CA ASN A 196 -10.35 2.40 -4.06
C ASN A 196 -9.01 3.14 -4.15
N LEU A 197 -7.96 2.59 -3.53
CA LEU A 197 -6.62 3.15 -3.63
C LEU A 197 -6.09 3.13 -5.08
N SER A 198 -6.32 2.06 -5.85
CA SER A 198 -5.90 1.99 -7.26
C SER A 198 -6.59 3.05 -8.12
N GLN A 199 -7.89 3.32 -7.89
CA GLN A 199 -8.62 4.39 -8.56
C GLN A 199 -8.00 5.76 -8.28
N GLN A 200 -7.70 6.06 -7.01
CA GLN A 200 -7.07 7.32 -6.61
C GLN A 200 -5.62 7.46 -7.12
N ILE A 201 -4.85 6.36 -7.13
CA ILE A 201 -3.51 6.35 -7.73
C ILE A 201 -3.59 6.68 -9.22
N MET A 202 -4.54 6.11 -9.94
CA MET A 202 -4.74 6.43 -11.35
C MET A 202 -5.18 7.89 -11.57
N ASP A 203 -6.01 8.45 -10.69
CA ASP A 203 -6.40 9.85 -10.76
C ASP A 203 -5.19 10.78 -10.59
N VAL A 204 -4.37 10.56 -9.56
CA VAL A 204 -3.19 11.40 -9.30
C VAL A 204 -2.10 11.21 -10.34
N SER A 205 -2.00 10.02 -10.96
CA SER A 205 -1.04 9.74 -12.02
C SER A 205 -1.18 10.71 -13.18
N PHE A 206 -2.41 11.09 -13.53
CA PHE A 206 -2.74 11.98 -14.65
C PHE A 206 -3.13 13.41 -14.21
N SER A 207 -2.95 13.75 -12.94
CA SER A 207 -3.10 15.12 -12.45
C SER A 207 -1.80 15.92 -12.62
N ASP A 208 -1.88 17.24 -12.49
CA ASP A 208 -0.70 18.11 -12.45
C ASP A 208 0.01 18.13 -11.09
N TYR A 209 -0.53 17.42 -10.11
CA TYR A 209 0.03 17.40 -8.77
C TYR A 209 1.42 16.74 -8.73
N ARG A 210 2.31 17.34 -7.94
CA ARG A 210 3.66 16.84 -7.63
C ARG A 210 3.93 17.01 -6.16
N GLY A 211 4.67 16.08 -5.58
CA GLY A 211 5.03 16.12 -4.16
C GLY A 211 4.56 14.90 -3.38
N ILE A 212 4.36 15.08 -2.08
CA ILE A 212 3.85 14.02 -1.19
C ILE A 212 2.33 14.15 -1.11
N LEU A 213 1.62 13.02 -1.15
CA LEU A 213 0.17 12.97 -1.05
C LEU A 213 -0.27 11.80 -0.17
N ASN A 214 -1.12 12.08 0.81
CA ASN A 214 -1.77 11.07 1.62
C ASN A 214 -3.02 10.55 0.90
N LEU A 215 -3.04 9.28 0.54
CA LEU A 215 -4.24 8.59 0.09
C LEU A 215 -4.73 7.67 1.21
N SER A 216 -5.81 8.04 1.87
CA SER A 216 -6.32 7.34 3.05
C SER A 216 -7.85 7.41 3.15
N ALA A 217 -8.43 6.55 3.96
CA ALA A 217 -9.84 6.66 4.37
C ALA A 217 -10.12 7.97 5.11
N ASN A 218 -11.39 8.37 5.22
CA ASN A 218 -11.76 9.62 5.89
C ASN A 218 -11.73 9.49 7.41
N LYS A 219 -12.00 8.29 7.92
CA LYS A 219 -12.10 8.03 9.36
C LYS A 219 -11.00 7.08 9.81
N PRO A 220 -10.29 7.43 10.90
CA PRO A 220 -9.39 6.49 11.54
C PRO A 220 -10.19 5.36 12.19
N ILE A 221 -9.59 4.16 12.21
CA ILE A 221 -10.15 2.97 12.82
C ILE A 221 -9.04 2.20 13.54
N SER A 222 -9.33 1.64 14.70
CA SER A 222 -8.41 0.74 15.39
C SER A 222 -8.42 -0.66 14.77
N LYS A 223 -7.36 -1.44 14.99
CA LYS A 223 -7.35 -2.85 14.59
C LYS A 223 -8.45 -3.66 15.27
N LEU A 224 -8.80 -3.33 16.51
CA LEU A 224 -9.91 -3.94 17.24
C LEU A 224 -11.25 -3.65 16.53
N GLU A 225 -11.52 -2.37 16.23
CA GLU A 225 -12.75 -1.98 15.53
C GLU A 225 -12.83 -2.62 14.15
N PHE A 226 -11.70 -2.65 13.41
CA PHE A 226 -11.63 -3.31 12.11
C PHE A 226 -12.06 -4.78 12.19
N CYS A 227 -11.56 -5.53 13.19
CA CYS A 227 -11.93 -6.93 13.41
C CYS A 227 -13.42 -7.07 13.79
N ASN A 228 -13.92 -6.24 14.72
CA ASN A 228 -15.30 -6.31 15.18
C ASN A 228 -16.32 -5.96 14.07
N ILE A 229 -16.07 -4.90 13.30
CA ILE A 229 -16.92 -4.51 12.17
C ILE A 229 -16.98 -5.65 11.15
N LEU A 230 -15.82 -6.24 10.82
CA LEU A 230 -15.74 -7.34 9.85
C LEU A 230 -16.53 -8.57 10.33
N ALA A 231 -16.34 -9.00 11.58
CA ALA A 231 -17.01 -10.17 12.16
C ALA A 231 -18.54 -9.97 12.19
N ASN A 232 -18.98 -8.81 12.67
CA ASN A 232 -20.41 -8.47 12.76
C ASN A 232 -21.07 -8.38 11.37
N LYS A 233 -20.41 -7.72 10.42
CA LYS A 233 -20.96 -7.52 9.05
C LYS A 233 -21.09 -8.83 8.29
N LEU A 234 -20.20 -9.78 8.54
CA LEU A 234 -20.24 -11.11 7.93
C LEU A 234 -21.07 -12.13 8.74
N ASN A 235 -21.76 -11.66 9.79
CA ASN A 235 -22.65 -12.47 10.63
C ASN A 235 -21.98 -13.67 11.31
N PHE A 236 -20.70 -13.57 11.67
CA PHE A 236 -20.08 -14.59 12.52
C PHE A 236 -20.76 -14.55 13.90
N LYS A 237 -21.35 -15.68 14.34
CA LYS A 237 -22.09 -15.76 15.62
C LYS A 237 -21.15 -15.92 16.82
N ASN A 238 -20.07 -16.69 16.63
CA ASN A 238 -19.07 -16.95 17.64
C ASN A 238 -17.71 -16.54 17.11
N PHE A 239 -17.12 -15.53 17.70
CA PHE A 239 -15.76 -15.11 17.35
C PHE A 239 -14.99 -14.71 18.62
N ASN A 240 -13.71 -15.01 18.63
CA ASN A 240 -12.84 -14.79 19.78
C ASN A 240 -11.86 -13.63 19.47
N ILE A 241 -12.39 -12.39 19.48
CA ILE A 241 -11.58 -11.18 19.36
C ILE A 241 -11.28 -10.66 20.75
N ILE A 242 -10.00 -10.67 21.14
CA ILE A 242 -9.55 -10.21 22.43
C ILE A 242 -8.99 -8.80 22.29
N GLU A 243 -9.55 -7.88 23.08
CA GLU A 243 -9.04 -6.52 23.18
C GLU A 243 -7.67 -6.53 23.84
N GLU A 244 -6.68 -5.94 23.16
CA GLU A 244 -5.29 -5.88 23.60
C GLU A 244 -4.68 -4.50 23.34
N SER A 245 -3.65 -4.15 24.10
CA SER A 245 -2.74 -3.06 23.76
C SER A 245 -1.52 -3.62 23.09
N ILE A 246 -1.01 -2.91 22.07
CA ILE A 246 0.23 -3.31 21.38
C ILE A 246 1.43 -3.30 22.33
N ASP A 247 1.37 -2.53 23.42
CA ASP A 247 2.43 -2.47 24.43
C ASP A 247 2.61 -3.79 25.20
N ASN A 248 1.59 -4.66 25.18
CA ASN A 248 1.66 -5.98 25.82
C ASN A 248 2.45 -7.00 24.98
N PHE A 249 2.93 -6.61 23.79
CA PHE A 249 3.61 -7.50 22.86
C PHE A 249 5.06 -7.08 22.60
N ASN A 250 5.95 -8.03 22.70
CA ASN A 250 7.38 -7.85 22.40
C ASN A 250 7.66 -8.19 20.93
N PHE A 251 7.38 -7.24 20.03
CA PHE A 251 7.80 -7.34 18.64
C PHE A 251 9.30 -7.06 18.51
N ILE A 252 9.95 -7.69 17.53
CA ILE A 252 11.37 -7.43 17.23
C ILE A 252 11.53 -5.97 16.81
N ALA A 253 10.72 -5.51 15.87
CA ALA A 253 10.65 -4.12 15.47
C ALA A 253 9.49 -3.40 16.18
N LYS A 254 9.73 -2.18 16.67
CA LYS A 254 8.66 -1.36 17.26
C LYS A 254 7.54 -1.09 16.25
N ARG A 255 6.30 -1.09 16.71
CA ARG A 255 5.11 -0.75 15.92
C ARG A 255 4.54 0.60 16.38
N PRO A 256 4.27 1.54 15.46
CA PRO A 256 3.60 2.78 15.83
C PRO A 256 2.15 2.52 16.23
N LYS A 257 1.61 3.35 17.14
CA LYS A 257 0.23 3.22 17.61
C LYS A 257 -0.76 3.87 16.65
N ASN A 258 -0.69 5.16 16.46
CA ASN A 258 -1.66 5.89 15.65
C ASN A 258 -0.99 6.52 14.43
N THR A 259 -1.04 5.82 13.28
CA THR A 259 -0.50 6.30 12.01
C THR A 259 -1.57 6.84 11.08
N SER A 260 -2.76 7.15 11.59
CA SER A 260 -3.82 7.71 10.75
C SER A 260 -3.35 8.96 10.00
N LEU A 261 -3.76 9.08 8.74
CA LEU A 261 -3.39 10.15 7.83
C LEU A 261 -4.57 11.10 7.61
N ASP A 262 -4.30 12.38 7.52
CA ASP A 262 -5.22 13.38 7.00
C ASP A 262 -5.21 13.34 5.47
N ASN A 263 -6.39 13.23 4.84
CA ASN A 263 -6.57 13.17 3.39
C ASN A 263 -7.19 14.45 2.80
N SER A 264 -7.17 15.55 3.55
CA SER A 264 -7.81 16.80 3.12
C SER A 264 -7.24 17.32 1.80
N LEU A 265 -5.92 17.21 1.62
CA LEU A 265 -5.27 17.64 0.39
C LEU A 265 -5.69 16.76 -0.81
N SER A 266 -5.72 15.44 -0.64
CA SER A 266 -6.06 14.53 -1.74
C SER A 266 -7.49 14.71 -2.24
N LYS A 267 -8.45 15.12 -1.40
CA LYS A 267 -9.84 15.41 -1.79
C LYS A 267 -9.97 16.46 -2.88
N SER A 268 -9.02 17.38 -2.97
CA SER A 268 -9.00 18.41 -4.04
C SER A 268 -8.31 17.95 -5.32
N ILE A 269 -7.59 16.82 -5.29
CA ILE A 269 -6.73 16.36 -6.39
C ILE A 269 -7.32 15.14 -7.10
N VAL A 270 -7.81 14.16 -6.33
CA VAL A 270 -8.36 12.92 -6.89
C VAL A 270 -9.85 13.02 -7.18
N LYS A 271 -10.30 12.36 -8.25
CA LYS A 271 -11.72 12.32 -8.64
C LYS A 271 -12.51 11.31 -7.81
N HIS A 272 -11.90 10.16 -7.51
CA HIS A 272 -12.54 9.11 -6.73
C HIS A 272 -12.44 9.42 -5.23
N LYS A 273 -13.60 9.51 -4.58
CA LYS A 273 -13.69 9.75 -3.13
C LYS A 273 -13.11 8.58 -2.35
N SER A 274 -12.54 8.89 -1.19
CA SER A 274 -12.14 7.88 -0.22
C SER A 274 -13.37 7.18 0.36
N VAL A 275 -13.33 5.86 0.38
CA VAL A 275 -14.38 4.98 0.90
C VAL A 275 -13.89 4.40 2.22
N ASP A 276 -14.62 4.65 3.31
CA ASP A 276 -14.29 4.13 4.63
C ASP A 276 -14.54 2.62 4.72
N PHE A 277 -13.90 1.93 5.66
CA PHE A 277 -13.92 0.47 5.76
C PHE A 277 -15.35 -0.10 5.86
N GLU A 278 -16.19 0.49 6.70
CA GLU A 278 -17.57 0.04 6.88
C GLU A 278 -18.42 0.21 5.61
N GLU A 279 -18.25 1.34 4.91
CA GLU A 279 -18.90 1.60 3.63
C GLU A 279 -18.42 0.59 2.56
N TRP A 280 -17.11 0.33 2.49
CA TRP A 280 -16.55 -0.67 1.59
C TRP A 280 -17.16 -2.05 1.83
N LEU A 281 -17.32 -2.46 3.09
CA LEU A 281 -17.92 -3.74 3.44
C LEU A 281 -19.36 -3.87 2.92
N ASN A 282 -20.14 -2.78 2.88
CA ASN A 282 -21.51 -2.83 2.34
C ASN A 282 -21.55 -3.30 0.89
N PHE A 283 -20.53 -2.97 0.10
CA PHE A 283 -20.45 -3.35 -1.31
C PHE A 283 -19.70 -4.67 -1.54
N SER A 284 -18.82 -5.07 -0.63
CA SER A 284 -17.87 -6.19 -0.82
C SER A 284 -18.23 -7.45 -0.05
N THR A 285 -19.28 -7.43 0.75
CA THR A 285 -19.69 -8.58 1.59
C THR A 285 -19.87 -9.86 0.76
N MET A 286 -20.57 -9.80 -0.37
CA MET A 286 -20.81 -10.98 -1.23
C MET A 286 -19.52 -11.51 -1.86
N GLU A 287 -18.63 -10.61 -2.31
CA GLU A 287 -17.32 -10.99 -2.84
C GLU A 287 -16.46 -11.69 -1.79
N ILE A 288 -16.48 -11.19 -0.54
CA ILE A 288 -15.78 -11.82 0.59
C ILE A 288 -16.33 -13.21 0.87
N ILE A 289 -17.66 -13.36 0.95
CA ILE A 289 -18.34 -14.64 1.22
C ILE A 289 -17.95 -15.67 0.16
N GLN A 290 -18.01 -15.33 -1.10
CA GLN A 290 -17.64 -16.20 -2.21
C GLN A 290 -16.15 -16.57 -2.19
N HIS A 291 -15.27 -15.58 -2.04
CA HIS A 291 -13.80 -15.78 -2.07
C HIS A 291 -13.32 -16.69 -0.94
N PHE A 292 -13.91 -16.58 0.26
CA PHE A 292 -13.51 -17.34 1.44
C PHE A 292 -14.40 -18.56 1.72
N ASN A 293 -15.39 -18.87 0.86
CA ASN A 293 -16.35 -19.95 1.03
C ASN A 293 -17.03 -19.91 2.42
N LEU A 294 -17.62 -18.76 2.79
CA LEU A 294 -18.21 -18.52 4.11
C LEU A 294 -19.70 -18.89 4.18
N GLU A 295 -20.30 -19.42 3.13
CA GLU A 295 -21.75 -19.73 3.03
C GLU A 295 -22.26 -20.64 4.17
N ASN A 296 -21.40 -21.50 4.71
CA ASN A 296 -21.77 -22.43 5.78
C ASN A 296 -21.71 -21.81 7.20
N ASN A 297 -21.22 -20.57 7.38
CA ASN A 297 -21.09 -19.94 8.70
C ASN A 297 -22.32 -19.07 9.08
N GLN A 298 -23.35 -19.02 8.23
CA GLN A 298 -24.58 -18.23 8.44
C GLN A 298 -25.72 -19.02 9.09
N LYS A 299 -25.50 -20.30 9.45
CA LYS A 299 -26.49 -21.16 10.11
C LYS A 299 -26.37 -21.15 11.63
#